data_9d9c1f614a9dc2c9042d848f304d1d8e
#
_entry.id   9d9c1f614a9dc2c9042d848f304d1d8e
#
_cell.length_a   1.000
_cell.length_b   1.000
_cell.length_c   1.000
_cell.angle_alpha   90.00
_cell.angle_beta   90.00
_cell.angle_gamma   90.00
#
_symmetry.space_group_name_H-M   'P 1'
#
loop_
_entity.id
_entity.type
_entity.pdbx_description
1 polymer ?
#
loop_
_entity_poly.entity_id
_entity_poly.type
_entity_poly.pdbx_seq_one_letter_code
_entity_poly.pdbx_strand_id
1 'polypeptide(L)'
;MKKLVLAVVMLFMATSVFAQKQESNVRIPSGYQGFLEYGNTWHVFDKAMPTTINLSTTHGFYFADHIFAGIGIGFDANSDHCLVPIYANVRYVFINNKPVSPVMSLRVGSFIGDKVGAYGDLGIGVRFASKKDFALSAMVAATYYDKISEYGYYNHEGNYIQDYRYMSPSGISMRIGVEW
;
A
#
# COMPACT_ATOMS: atom_id res chain seq x y z
N MET A 1 -15.29 13.60 -7.45
CA MET A 1 -15.47 12.19 -7.05
C MET A 1 -15.95 11.31 -8.20
N LYS A 2 -17.09 11.58 -8.89
CA LYS A 2 -17.59 10.72 -10.01
C LYS A 2 -16.58 10.50 -11.15
N LYS A 3 -15.79 11.54 -11.51
CA LYS A 3 -14.76 11.43 -12.57
C LYS A 3 -13.58 10.53 -12.18
N LEU A 4 -13.22 10.49 -10.90
CA LEU A 4 -12.13 9.62 -10.40
C LEU A 4 -12.57 8.15 -10.42
N VAL A 5 -13.80 7.86 -9.97
CA VAL A 5 -14.37 6.50 -10.03
C VAL A 5 -14.45 6.00 -11.47
N LEU A 6 -14.89 6.87 -12.39
CA LEU A 6 -14.96 6.53 -13.82
C LEU A 6 -13.57 6.23 -14.40
N ALA A 7 -12.53 7.01 -14.03
CA ALA A 7 -11.15 6.78 -14.48
C ALA A 7 -10.60 5.45 -13.96
N VAL A 8 -10.86 5.10 -12.70
CA VAL A 8 -10.47 3.80 -12.12
C VAL A 8 -11.18 2.65 -12.81
N VAL A 9 -12.49 2.76 -13.06
CA VAL A 9 -13.26 1.74 -13.81
C VAL A 9 -12.75 1.59 -15.23
N MET A 10 -12.44 2.68 -15.93
CA MET A 10 -11.85 2.62 -17.28
C MET A 10 -10.46 1.99 -17.28
N LEU A 11 -9.63 2.24 -16.27
CA LEU A 11 -8.34 1.59 -16.12
C LEU A 11 -8.49 0.06 -15.96
N PHE A 12 -9.46 -0.38 -15.14
CA PHE A 12 -9.77 -1.80 -14.98
C PHE A 12 -10.31 -2.44 -16.29
N MET A 13 -11.16 -1.73 -17.04
CA MET A 13 -11.64 -2.23 -18.32
C MET A 13 -10.53 -2.30 -19.37
N ALA A 14 -9.65 -1.31 -19.43
CA ALA A 14 -8.50 -1.32 -20.33
C ALA A 14 -7.57 -2.51 -20.06
N THR A 15 -7.27 -2.81 -18.79
CA THR A 15 -6.42 -3.95 -18.43
C THR A 15 -7.04 -5.29 -18.80
N SER A 16 -8.36 -5.44 -18.74
CA SER A 16 -9.05 -6.67 -19.17
C SER A 16 -8.97 -6.90 -20.68
N VAL A 17 -8.99 -5.85 -21.50
CA VAL A 17 -8.84 -5.94 -22.96
C VAL A 17 -7.42 -6.34 -23.37
N PHE A 18 -6.40 -5.80 -22.71
CA PHE A 18 -5.01 -6.18 -22.96
C PHE A 18 -4.70 -7.62 -22.50
N ALA A 19 -5.36 -8.10 -21.45
CA ALA A 19 -5.19 -9.46 -20.93
C ALA A 19 -5.71 -10.56 -21.88
N GLN A 20 -6.61 -10.24 -22.81
CA GLN A 20 -7.21 -11.23 -23.73
C GLN A 20 -6.29 -11.65 -24.89
N LYS A 21 -5.24 -10.91 -25.21
CA LYS A 21 -4.48 -11.07 -26.45
C LYS A 21 -3.17 -11.85 -26.34
N GLN A 22 -2.76 -12.27 -25.12
CA GLN A 22 -1.47 -12.95 -24.93
C GLN A 22 -1.64 -14.24 -24.12
N GLU A 23 -1.68 -15.36 -24.82
CA GLU A 23 -1.49 -16.69 -24.24
C GLU A 23 -0.02 -16.85 -23.82
N SER A 24 0.34 -16.31 -22.68
CA SER A 24 1.60 -16.66 -22.03
C SER A 24 1.26 -17.51 -20.80
N ASN A 25 1.82 -18.71 -20.73
CA ASN A 25 1.75 -19.61 -19.56
C ASN A 25 2.53 -19.03 -18.35
N VAL A 26 2.23 -17.81 -17.97
CA VAL A 26 2.82 -17.17 -16.79
C VAL A 26 1.95 -17.51 -15.58
N ARG A 27 2.20 -18.68 -15.00
CA ARG A 27 1.55 -19.09 -13.77
C ARG A 27 2.27 -18.44 -12.56
N ILE A 28 1.52 -17.98 -11.57
CA ILE A 28 2.09 -17.56 -10.29
C ILE A 28 2.79 -18.78 -9.68
N PRO A 29 4.09 -18.70 -9.34
CA PRO A 29 4.75 -19.81 -8.69
C PRO A 29 4.15 -20.03 -7.31
N SER A 30 3.82 -21.26 -6.97
CA SER A 30 3.55 -21.63 -5.57
C SER A 30 4.87 -21.62 -4.81
N GLY A 31 4.89 -21.01 -3.65
CA GLY A 31 6.08 -20.96 -2.81
C GLY A 31 6.42 -19.57 -2.29
N TYR A 32 7.65 -19.41 -1.88
CA TYR A 32 8.15 -18.14 -1.34
C TYR A 32 8.17 -17.05 -2.40
N GLN A 33 7.73 -15.86 -2.00
CA GLN A 33 7.79 -14.63 -2.80
C GLN A 33 8.16 -13.43 -1.92
N GLY A 34 8.96 -12.53 -2.51
CA GLY A 34 9.30 -11.24 -1.96
C GLY A 34 8.68 -10.10 -2.77
N PHE A 35 8.37 -9.00 -2.09
CA PHE A 35 7.90 -7.75 -2.70
C PHE A 35 8.71 -6.60 -2.18
N LEU A 36 9.08 -5.68 -3.07
CA LEU A 36 9.59 -4.36 -2.72
C LEU A 36 8.65 -3.34 -3.35
N GLU A 37 8.10 -2.43 -2.55
CA GLU A 37 7.12 -1.45 -3.01
C GLU A 37 7.52 -0.05 -2.58
N TYR A 38 7.38 0.88 -3.52
CA TYR A 38 7.53 2.32 -3.31
C TYR A 38 6.20 3.01 -3.60
N GLY A 39 5.85 4.01 -2.80
CA GLY A 39 4.62 4.75 -3.00
C GLY A 39 4.57 6.09 -2.29
N ASN A 40 3.41 6.74 -2.45
CA ASN A 40 3.07 7.97 -1.76
C ASN A 40 1.65 7.86 -1.21
N THR A 41 1.45 8.40 -0.01
CA THR A 41 0.14 8.51 0.65
C THR A 41 -0.24 9.97 0.77
N TRP A 42 -1.41 10.33 0.23
CA TRP A 42 -2.05 11.64 0.39
C TRP A 42 -3.11 11.54 1.47
N HIS A 43 -2.95 12.32 2.54
CA HIS A 43 -3.87 12.34 3.68
C HIS A 43 -5.07 13.26 3.37
N VAL A 44 -6.02 12.74 2.58
CA VAL A 44 -7.17 13.52 2.06
C VAL A 44 -8.23 13.83 3.11
N PHE A 45 -8.25 13.08 4.21
CA PHE A 45 -9.21 13.24 5.31
C PHE A 45 -8.64 14.04 6.48
N ASP A 46 -7.33 14.23 6.51
CA ASP A 46 -6.63 15.05 7.51
C ASP A 46 -5.65 15.99 6.81
N LYS A 47 -6.07 17.26 6.67
CA LYS A 47 -5.28 18.27 5.95
C LYS A 47 -4.03 18.72 6.71
N ALA A 48 -3.91 18.35 7.98
CA ALA A 48 -2.75 18.73 8.81
C ALA A 48 -1.53 17.83 8.53
N MET A 49 -1.74 16.65 7.95
CA MET A 49 -0.64 15.72 7.68
C MET A 49 -0.11 15.85 6.23
N PRO A 50 1.20 16.11 6.05
CA PRO A 50 1.82 16.20 4.73
C PRO A 50 1.77 14.84 4.00
N THR A 51 1.98 14.89 2.67
CA THR A 51 2.14 13.68 1.86
C THR A 51 3.29 12.83 2.39
N THR A 52 3.03 11.54 2.56
CA THR A 52 4.00 10.58 3.11
C THR A 52 4.59 9.73 1.97
N ILE A 53 5.91 9.61 1.95
CA ILE A 53 6.63 8.67 1.07
C ILE A 53 6.69 7.33 1.78
N ASN A 54 6.39 6.26 1.05
CA ASN A 54 6.35 4.90 1.57
C ASN A 54 7.36 4.03 0.83
N LEU A 55 8.18 3.29 1.56
CA LEU A 55 9.02 2.22 1.05
C LEU A 55 8.78 0.98 1.91
N SER A 56 8.48 -0.16 1.30
CA SER A 56 8.17 -1.36 2.07
C SER A 56 8.64 -2.63 1.40
N THR A 57 9.01 -3.61 2.22
CA THR A 57 9.28 -4.98 1.77
C THR A 57 8.33 -5.94 2.47
N THR A 58 7.91 -6.97 1.73
CA THR A 58 7.01 -8.02 2.24
C THR A 58 7.54 -9.37 1.80
N HIS A 59 7.56 -10.34 2.70
CA HIS A 59 8.04 -11.69 2.44
C HIS A 59 7.01 -12.71 2.92
N GLY A 60 6.76 -13.73 2.12
CA GLY A 60 5.75 -14.74 2.45
C GLY A 60 5.64 -15.82 1.39
N PHE A 61 4.48 -16.44 1.35
CA PHE A 61 4.23 -17.59 0.48
C PHE A 61 2.91 -17.44 -0.27
N TYR A 62 2.89 -17.86 -1.53
CA TYR A 62 1.67 -18.11 -2.27
C TYR A 62 1.09 -19.47 -1.91
N PHE A 63 -0.18 -19.46 -1.52
CA PHE A 63 -1.01 -20.64 -1.29
C PHE A 63 -2.06 -20.75 -2.41
N ALA A 64 -2.28 -21.96 -2.89
CA ALA A 64 -3.35 -22.23 -3.86
C ALA A 64 -3.34 -21.32 -5.11
N ASP A 65 -2.17 -20.92 -5.61
CA ASP A 65 -1.95 -20.14 -6.84
C ASP A 65 -2.57 -18.72 -6.86
N HIS A 66 -3.39 -18.36 -5.89
CA HIS A 66 -4.14 -17.09 -5.87
C HIS A 66 -3.92 -16.25 -4.61
N ILE A 67 -3.60 -16.91 -3.50
CA ILE A 67 -3.53 -16.26 -2.19
C ILE A 67 -2.08 -16.21 -1.73
N PHE A 68 -1.58 -15.01 -1.53
CA PHE A 68 -0.33 -14.77 -0.83
C PHE A 68 -0.63 -14.38 0.62
N ALA A 69 0.15 -14.91 1.55
CA ALA A 69 0.20 -14.44 2.93
C ALA A 69 1.65 -14.28 3.37
N GLY A 70 1.95 -13.18 4.04
CA GLY A 70 3.30 -12.85 4.47
C GLY A 70 3.34 -11.76 5.53
N ILE A 71 4.55 -11.42 5.93
CA ILE A 71 4.85 -10.33 6.84
C ILE A 71 5.69 -9.29 6.12
N GLY A 72 5.51 -8.03 6.48
CA GLY A 72 6.23 -6.92 5.88
C GLY A 72 6.65 -5.89 6.91
N ILE A 73 7.64 -5.12 6.51
CA ILE A 73 8.11 -3.93 7.19
C ILE A 73 8.18 -2.79 6.19
N GLY A 74 7.84 -1.59 6.63
CA GLY A 74 7.90 -0.39 5.81
C GLY A 74 8.67 0.74 6.49
N PHE A 75 8.87 1.77 5.71
CA PHE A 75 9.41 3.06 6.12
C PHE A 75 8.52 4.14 5.49
N ASP A 76 7.77 4.84 6.32
CA ASP A 76 6.82 5.87 5.92
C ASP A 76 7.30 7.21 6.49
N ALA A 77 7.68 8.14 5.61
CA ALA A 77 8.28 9.40 6.02
C ALA A 77 7.63 10.60 5.34
N ASN A 78 7.50 11.67 6.09
CA ASN A 78 7.16 13.01 5.61
C ASN A 78 8.02 14.06 6.33
N SER A 79 7.69 15.38 6.17
CA SER A 79 8.45 16.46 6.83
C SER A 79 8.43 16.39 8.36
N ASP A 80 7.39 15.79 8.95
CA ASP A 80 7.09 15.92 10.37
C ASP A 80 7.26 14.59 11.12
N HIS A 81 7.09 13.46 10.43
CA HIS A 81 7.07 12.14 11.04
C HIS A 81 7.85 11.10 10.22
N CYS A 82 8.41 10.15 10.95
CA CYS A 82 9.02 8.94 10.41
C CYS A 82 8.41 7.74 11.15
N LEU A 83 7.70 6.89 10.41
CA LEU A 83 6.99 5.73 10.93
C LEU A 83 7.53 4.46 10.31
N VAL A 84 7.61 3.41 11.10
CA VAL A 84 8.03 2.08 10.65
C VAL A 84 6.87 1.12 10.84
N PRO A 85 5.98 0.94 9.83
CA PRO A 85 4.92 -0.06 9.88
C PRO A 85 5.49 -1.48 9.79
N ILE A 86 5.00 -2.35 10.67
CA ILE A 86 5.21 -3.80 10.67
C ILE A 86 3.83 -4.44 10.54
N TYR A 87 3.63 -5.29 9.52
CA TYR A 87 2.29 -5.76 9.18
C TYR A 87 2.27 -7.20 8.66
N ALA A 88 1.15 -7.86 8.85
CA ALA A 88 0.75 -9.02 8.06
C ALA A 88 0.13 -8.53 6.75
N ASN A 89 0.43 -9.21 5.65
CA ASN A 89 -0.10 -8.91 4.33
C ASN A 89 -0.78 -10.14 3.74
N VAL A 90 -2.01 -9.96 3.27
CA VAL A 90 -2.71 -10.95 2.46
C VAL A 90 -2.99 -10.33 1.10
N ARG A 91 -2.64 -11.03 0.02
CA ARG A 91 -2.96 -10.63 -1.36
C ARG A 91 -3.78 -11.72 -2.04
N TYR A 92 -4.73 -11.28 -2.84
CA TYR A 92 -5.51 -12.16 -3.71
C TYR A 92 -5.32 -11.74 -5.16
N VAL A 93 -4.85 -12.67 -5.99
CA VAL A 93 -4.69 -12.48 -7.43
C VAL A 93 -5.86 -13.15 -8.15
N PHE A 94 -6.67 -12.37 -8.85
CA PHE A 94 -7.92 -12.86 -9.45
C PHE A 94 -7.68 -13.79 -10.63
N ILE A 95 -6.59 -13.60 -11.38
CA ILE A 95 -6.25 -14.38 -12.58
C ILE A 95 -4.78 -14.78 -12.50
N ASN A 96 -4.49 -16.07 -12.33
CA ASN A 96 -3.13 -16.56 -12.12
C ASN A 96 -2.37 -17.01 -13.37
N ASN A 97 -3.07 -17.17 -14.51
CA ASN A 97 -2.51 -17.72 -15.73
C ASN A 97 -2.35 -16.68 -16.86
N LYS A 98 -2.49 -15.40 -16.53
CA LYS A 98 -2.33 -14.30 -17.49
C LYS A 98 -1.20 -13.36 -17.07
N PRO A 99 -0.54 -12.71 -18.03
CA PRO A 99 0.54 -11.75 -17.73
C PRO A 99 0.02 -10.50 -17.00
N VAL A 100 -1.26 -10.16 -17.17
CA VAL A 100 -1.90 -9.04 -16.48
C VAL A 100 -3.04 -9.57 -15.62
N SER A 101 -2.97 -9.31 -14.31
CA SER A 101 -3.91 -9.83 -13.33
C SER A 101 -4.34 -8.76 -12.34
N PRO A 102 -5.63 -8.56 -12.12
CA PRO A 102 -6.11 -7.75 -11.00
C PRO A 102 -5.64 -8.37 -9.68
N VAL A 103 -5.34 -7.51 -8.72
CA VAL A 103 -4.88 -7.92 -7.39
C VAL A 103 -5.54 -7.05 -6.31
N MET A 104 -5.88 -7.69 -5.20
CA MET A 104 -6.30 -7.03 -3.96
C MET A 104 -5.29 -7.34 -2.86
N SER A 105 -5.01 -6.36 -1.99
CA SER A 105 -4.08 -6.50 -0.87
C SER A 105 -4.69 -5.91 0.39
N LEU A 106 -4.56 -6.66 1.48
CA LEU A 106 -4.89 -6.20 2.83
C LEU A 106 -3.63 -6.29 3.68
N ARG A 107 -3.29 -5.17 4.34
CA ARG A 107 -2.20 -5.11 5.33
C ARG A 107 -2.79 -4.68 6.67
N VAL A 108 -2.44 -5.37 7.72
CA VAL A 108 -2.87 -5.05 9.09
C VAL A 108 -1.70 -5.27 10.03
N GLY A 109 -1.46 -4.31 10.90
CA GLY A 109 -0.35 -4.39 11.84
C GLY A 109 -0.25 -3.19 12.76
N SER A 110 0.97 -2.84 13.10
CA SER A 110 1.29 -1.69 13.93
C SER A 110 2.42 -0.91 13.29
N PHE A 111 2.52 0.37 13.60
CA PHE A 111 3.70 1.17 13.27
C PHE A 111 4.43 1.57 14.56
N ILE A 112 5.74 1.76 14.42
CA ILE A 112 6.65 2.30 15.43
C ILE A 112 7.12 3.65 14.90
N GLY A 113 7.07 4.67 15.74
CA GLY A 113 7.52 6.02 15.48
C GLY A 113 7.64 6.73 16.81
N ASP A 114 7.16 7.96 16.92
CA ASP A 114 7.07 8.68 18.20
C ASP A 114 6.21 7.93 19.22
N LYS A 115 5.24 7.16 18.71
CA LYS A 115 4.42 6.22 19.49
C LYS A 115 4.16 4.96 18.65
N VAL A 116 3.64 3.93 19.32
CA VAL A 116 3.14 2.72 18.69
C VAL A 116 1.65 2.89 18.46
N GLY A 117 1.19 2.66 17.23
CA GLY A 117 -0.22 2.74 16.85
C GLY A 117 -0.61 1.62 15.88
N ALA A 118 -1.92 1.49 15.63
CA ALA A 118 -2.42 0.54 14.64
C ALA A 118 -2.20 1.06 13.22
N TYR A 119 -1.91 0.13 12.31
CA TYR A 119 -1.73 0.35 10.89
C TYR A 119 -2.67 -0.55 10.11
N GLY A 120 -3.33 0.01 9.11
CA GLY A 120 -4.19 -0.71 8.19
C GLY A 120 -4.12 -0.16 6.78
N ASP A 121 -4.17 -1.05 5.78
CA ASP A 121 -4.11 -0.68 4.38
C ASP A 121 -4.90 -1.68 3.55
N LEU A 122 -5.85 -1.20 2.76
CA LEU A 122 -6.64 -2.00 1.83
C LEU A 122 -6.46 -1.46 0.43
N GLY A 123 -5.85 -2.24 -0.44
CA GLY A 123 -5.49 -1.86 -1.80
C GLY A 123 -6.07 -2.76 -2.87
N ILE A 124 -6.27 -2.15 -4.04
CA ILE A 124 -6.59 -2.83 -5.29
C ILE A 124 -5.60 -2.37 -6.36
N GLY A 125 -5.30 -3.23 -7.32
CA GLY A 125 -4.34 -2.88 -8.36
C GLY A 125 -4.22 -3.92 -9.45
N VAL A 126 -3.11 -3.83 -10.16
CA VAL A 126 -2.80 -4.72 -11.28
C VAL A 126 -1.38 -5.25 -11.10
N ARG A 127 -1.23 -6.54 -11.33
CA ARG A 127 0.03 -7.27 -11.39
C ARG A 127 0.37 -7.55 -12.85
N PHE A 128 1.58 -7.22 -13.26
CA PHE A 128 2.13 -7.46 -14.59
C PHE A 128 3.27 -8.48 -14.48
N ALA A 129 2.98 -9.73 -14.76
CA ALA A 129 3.99 -10.78 -14.75
C ALA A 129 4.81 -10.76 -16.05
N SER A 130 6.12 -10.57 -15.94
CA SER A 130 7.02 -10.58 -17.09
C SER A 130 7.63 -11.96 -17.32
N LYS A 131 7.94 -12.68 -16.24
CA LYS A 131 8.51 -14.02 -16.24
C LYS A 131 7.89 -14.82 -15.09
N LYS A 132 8.23 -16.11 -15.02
CA LYS A 132 7.70 -17.01 -14.00
C LYS A 132 7.95 -16.50 -12.55
N ASP A 133 9.11 -15.87 -12.31
CA ASP A 133 9.55 -15.47 -10.97
C ASP A 133 9.71 -13.95 -10.83
N PHE A 134 9.13 -13.16 -11.75
CA PHE A 134 9.23 -11.70 -11.70
C PHE A 134 7.96 -11.04 -12.18
N ALA A 135 7.43 -10.13 -11.37
CA ALA A 135 6.31 -9.30 -11.74
C ALA A 135 6.47 -7.86 -11.24
N LEU A 136 5.78 -6.95 -11.91
CA LEU A 136 5.56 -5.58 -11.47
C LEU A 136 4.13 -5.45 -10.96
N SER A 137 3.91 -4.57 -10.00
CA SER A 137 2.56 -4.23 -9.52
C SER A 137 2.36 -2.73 -9.45
N ALA A 138 1.12 -2.30 -9.70
CA ALA A 138 0.67 -0.93 -9.46
C ALA A 138 -0.63 -1.00 -8.67
N MET A 139 -0.70 -0.28 -7.54
CA MET A 139 -1.81 -0.37 -6.60
C MET A 139 -2.26 1.01 -6.12
N VAL A 140 -3.56 1.11 -5.86
CA VAL A 140 -4.16 2.21 -5.11
C VAL A 140 -4.76 1.62 -3.83
N ALA A 141 -4.52 2.24 -2.69
CA ALA A 141 -5.00 1.74 -1.41
C ALA A 141 -5.56 2.86 -0.52
N ALA A 142 -6.49 2.48 0.36
CA ALA A 142 -6.88 3.29 1.52
C ALA A 142 -5.97 2.89 2.68
N THR A 143 -5.27 3.87 3.24
CA THR A 143 -4.31 3.67 4.34
C THR A 143 -4.80 4.39 5.59
N TYR A 144 -4.65 3.74 6.73
CA TYR A 144 -5.06 4.23 8.05
C TYR A 144 -3.92 4.07 9.05
N TYR A 145 -3.68 5.13 9.83
CA TYR A 145 -2.78 5.13 10.99
C TYR A 145 -3.56 5.60 12.21
N ASP A 146 -3.41 4.89 13.33
CA ASP A 146 -4.04 5.28 14.59
C ASP A 146 -3.03 5.93 15.53
N LYS A 147 -3.46 7.00 16.22
CA LYS A 147 -2.74 7.66 17.32
C LYS A 147 -1.34 8.21 16.99
N ILE A 148 -1.16 8.83 15.85
CA ILE A 148 0.00 9.68 15.62
C ILE A 148 -0.10 10.90 16.54
N SER A 149 0.96 11.22 17.28
CA SER A 149 0.99 12.43 18.12
C SER A 149 1.42 13.63 17.31
N GLU A 150 0.66 14.72 17.40
CA GLU A 150 1.08 16.04 16.93
C GLU A 150 1.89 16.73 18.02
N TYR A 151 3.04 17.32 17.68
CA TYR A 151 3.85 18.07 18.63
C TYR A 151 3.25 19.45 18.89
N GLY A 152 3.52 19.99 20.09
CA GLY A 152 3.04 21.27 20.52
C GLY A 152 3.52 22.44 19.63
N TYR A 153 2.80 23.53 19.70
CA TYR A 153 3.06 24.76 18.95
C TYR A 153 3.48 25.90 19.88
N TYR A 154 4.19 26.90 19.33
CA TYR A 154 4.44 28.16 20.02
C TYR A 154 3.20 29.04 19.90
N ASN A 155 2.67 29.53 21.04
CA ASN A 155 1.59 30.52 21.02
C ASN A 155 2.11 31.89 20.55
N HIS A 156 1.19 32.83 20.33
CA HIS A 156 1.53 34.20 19.91
C HIS A 156 2.41 34.96 20.92
N GLU A 157 2.54 34.49 22.14
CA GLU A 157 3.37 35.06 23.20
C GLU A 157 4.77 34.41 23.29
N GLY A 158 5.07 33.46 22.36
CA GLY A 158 6.35 32.76 22.31
C GLY A 158 6.50 31.63 23.34
N ASN A 159 5.43 31.26 24.06
CA ASN A 159 5.43 30.13 24.97
C ASN A 159 5.17 28.83 24.23
N TYR A 160 6.01 27.81 24.47
CA TYR A 160 5.80 26.47 23.94
C TYR A 160 4.65 25.80 24.69
N ILE A 161 3.54 25.57 23.99
CA ILE A 161 2.39 24.81 24.50
C ILE A 161 2.54 23.37 24.02
N GLN A 162 2.79 22.47 24.95
CA GLN A 162 2.84 21.04 24.71
C GLN A 162 1.40 20.51 24.68
N ASP A 163 0.77 20.59 23.52
CA ASP A 163 -0.59 20.06 23.29
C ASP A 163 -0.45 18.72 22.56
N TYR A 164 -0.72 17.62 23.27
CA TYR A 164 -0.73 16.28 22.67
C TYR A 164 -2.06 16.04 22.00
N ARG A 165 -2.15 16.41 20.73
CA ARG A 165 -3.28 16.06 19.90
C ARG A 165 -3.01 14.72 19.22
N TYR A 166 -3.87 13.72 19.48
CA TYR A 166 -3.82 12.46 18.78
C TYR A 166 -4.61 12.58 17.47
N MET A 167 -3.98 12.26 16.37
CA MET A 167 -4.62 12.19 15.05
C MET A 167 -4.61 10.74 14.57
N SER A 168 -5.66 10.38 13.84
CA SER A 168 -5.75 9.09 13.14
C SER A 168 -5.84 9.35 11.64
N PRO A 169 -4.73 9.75 11.00
CA PRO A 169 -4.75 10.15 9.61
C PRO A 169 -5.10 8.99 8.71
N SER A 170 -6.02 9.28 7.80
CA SER A 170 -6.42 8.35 6.75
C SER A 170 -6.14 8.96 5.39
N GLY A 171 -5.67 8.15 4.47
CA GLY A 171 -5.25 8.64 3.18
C GLY A 171 -5.49 7.66 2.04
N ILE A 172 -5.19 8.15 0.85
CA ILE A 172 -5.13 7.34 -0.36
C ILE A 172 -3.66 7.19 -0.72
N SER A 173 -3.18 5.95 -0.85
CA SER A 173 -1.82 5.65 -1.30
C SER A 173 -1.83 5.14 -2.74
N MET A 174 -0.79 5.51 -3.50
CA MET A 174 -0.44 4.88 -4.76
C MET A 174 0.92 4.22 -4.61
N ARG A 175 1.03 2.97 -5.05
CA ARG A 175 2.26 2.18 -4.93
C ARG A 175 2.59 1.49 -6.23
N ILE A 176 3.88 1.41 -6.51
CA ILE A 176 4.46 0.55 -7.53
C ILE A 176 5.39 -0.45 -6.84
N GLY A 177 5.47 -1.66 -7.33
CA GLY A 177 6.29 -2.69 -6.68
C GLY A 177 6.84 -3.69 -7.66
N VAL A 178 7.89 -4.36 -7.22
CA VAL A 178 8.50 -5.54 -7.85
C VAL A 178 8.26 -6.75 -6.97
N GLU A 179 8.02 -7.89 -7.61
CA GLU A 179 7.82 -9.21 -7.03
C GLU A 179 8.85 -10.16 -7.62
N TRP A 180 9.51 -10.97 -6.76
CA TRP A 180 10.53 -11.96 -7.14
C TRP A 180 10.44 -13.24 -6.34
#